data_e221359d0ade93854827a8ec852e9171
#
_entry.id   e221359d0ade93854827a8ec852e9171
#
_cell.length_a   1.000
_cell.length_b   1.000
_cell.length_c   1.000
_cell.angle_alpha   90.00
_cell.angle_beta   90.00
_cell.angle_gamma   90.00
#
_symmetry.space_group_name_H-M   'P 1'
#
loop_
_entity.id
_entity.type
_entity.pdbx_description
1 polymer ?
#
loop_
_entity_poly.entity_id
_entity_poly.type
_entity_poly.pdbx_seq_one_letter_code
_entity_poly.pdbx_strand_id
1 'polypeptide(L)'
;MKSRVWSIVITLFLIVCQAVNAQGPYSEYVPQNNEIIFNQSMYKIDVIDPQASTNARGASYPGLRGTNQLVVYTPSFGFRTNTNEFGTEAIVTGDTVTALSGADSLIPANGVVISGHGQAKKWINENVMVGAKIYINPEKKIITSYITSDTFLYSARERIKEVQNMMLYYTQNCANYNQKRTSQNIDKANDLIDKAVKNGENSQKYASKAIEYANLAMSTVIPYDSGELKGVWIRPTYFSEDEIIKTIDKIYDAGIDNIFLETYYHGKTIFPSQTMTKYGFIRQNEDYVGFDPLRIWINEAHKRGIKVHIWFETFYVGNKPPETNAGYILAKKPEWANYQKKNADSDTIAYSVSEHNGYFIDPANPEVQNFLYELLCEIITRYKPDGINLDYIRYPQSLDTIYSNYDMSNWGYTKYARDEFFKMYGVDPIELKYTDPLWFQWRAYRCNKVTSFVRSVSVLCRFNKIQITTVIFPNRNLALNTKMQDWKTWSMNNFVDGFTPLFLTCNDMTAINLMEEILRNKSASTKLYAGLFVTFMNGSSADLMKQIHAARKYCLNGLIIFDYAHLTDYYVDTLTESVFKPNKKEVVITDTARPQQAKYNTRSRRRGD
;
A
#
# COMPACT_ATOMS: atom_id res chain seq x y z
N MET A 1 -8.19 -17.47 -41.96
CA MET A 1 -9.29 -16.65 -41.42
C MET A 1 -9.13 -16.28 -39.92
N LYS A 2 -8.16 -16.83 -39.17
CA LYS A 2 -7.96 -16.50 -37.73
C LYS A 2 -7.05 -15.28 -37.47
N SER A 3 -6.28 -14.79 -38.44
CA SER A 3 -5.36 -13.67 -38.26
C SER A 3 -5.99 -12.27 -38.47
N ARG A 4 -7.13 -12.17 -39.13
CA ARG A 4 -7.82 -10.89 -39.38
C ARG A 4 -8.72 -10.42 -38.24
N VAL A 5 -9.18 -11.33 -37.38
CA VAL A 5 -10.05 -10.99 -36.23
C VAL A 5 -9.23 -10.35 -35.10
N TRP A 6 -7.98 -10.74 -34.90
CA TRP A 6 -7.10 -10.16 -33.89
C TRP A 6 -6.63 -8.73 -34.23
N SER A 7 -6.45 -8.42 -35.52
CA SER A 7 -6.10 -7.07 -35.94
C SER A 7 -7.22 -6.06 -35.71
N ILE A 8 -8.48 -6.47 -35.83
CA ILE A 8 -9.65 -5.61 -35.61
C ILE A 8 -9.86 -5.32 -34.11
N VAL A 9 -9.63 -6.32 -33.24
CA VAL A 9 -9.75 -6.14 -31.78
C VAL A 9 -8.63 -5.25 -31.23
N ILE A 10 -7.41 -5.38 -31.74
CA ILE A 10 -6.28 -4.53 -31.34
C ILE A 10 -6.47 -3.09 -31.86
N THR A 11 -7.02 -2.91 -33.05
CA THR A 11 -7.30 -1.60 -33.63
C THR A 11 -8.45 -0.89 -32.91
N LEU A 12 -9.49 -1.61 -32.48
CA LEU A 12 -10.56 -1.04 -31.63
C LEU A 12 -10.06 -0.66 -30.24
N PHE A 13 -9.16 -1.48 -29.63
CA PHE A 13 -8.60 -1.15 -28.31
C PHE A 13 -7.63 0.05 -28.39
N LEU A 14 -6.89 0.20 -29.50
CA LEU A 14 -6.05 1.36 -29.74
C LEU A 14 -6.85 2.63 -30.06
N ILE A 15 -8.01 2.48 -30.71
CA ILE A 15 -8.89 3.63 -31.00
C ILE A 15 -9.58 4.12 -29.72
N VAL A 16 -9.97 3.23 -28.81
CA VAL A 16 -10.55 3.62 -27.51
C VAL A 16 -9.50 4.28 -26.60
N CYS A 17 -8.25 3.79 -26.59
CA CYS A 17 -7.15 4.45 -25.86
C CYS A 17 -6.69 5.76 -26.52
N GLN A 18 -6.82 5.91 -27.84
CA GLN A 18 -6.51 7.16 -28.54
C GLN A 18 -7.64 8.19 -28.44
N ALA A 19 -8.90 7.76 -28.29
CA ALA A 19 -10.03 8.68 -28.15
C ALA A 19 -10.00 9.47 -26.83
N VAL A 20 -9.38 8.93 -25.76
CA VAL A 20 -9.17 9.65 -24.50
C VAL A 20 -8.03 10.67 -24.60
N ASN A 21 -7.09 10.50 -25.56
CA ASN A 21 -5.94 11.38 -25.75
C ASN A 21 -5.98 12.26 -27.01
N ALA A 22 -7.01 12.10 -27.84
CA ALA A 22 -7.14 12.80 -29.11
C ALA A 22 -8.46 13.58 -29.19
N GLN A 23 -8.84 14.18 -28.08
CA GLN A 23 -9.85 15.23 -28.17
C GLN A 23 -9.16 16.47 -28.72
N GLY A 24 -9.41 16.72 -29.98
CA GLY A 24 -8.94 17.91 -30.70
C GLY A 24 -9.45 19.19 -30.06
N PRO A 25 -9.09 20.32 -30.68
CA PRO A 25 -9.33 21.61 -30.10
C PRO A 25 -10.80 21.80 -29.77
N TYR A 26 -11.05 22.49 -28.69
CA TYR A 26 -12.32 22.70 -28.09
C TYR A 26 -13.37 23.26 -29.03
N SER A 27 -14.11 22.45 -29.53
CA SER A 27 -15.55 22.54 -29.47
C SER A 27 -15.97 22.00 -28.08
N GLU A 28 -17.03 22.53 -27.53
CA GLU A 28 -17.67 21.97 -26.35
C GLU A 28 -17.47 20.46 -26.30
N TYR A 29 -16.88 19.99 -25.20
CA TYR A 29 -16.85 18.57 -24.94
C TYR A 29 -18.32 18.14 -24.93
N VAL A 30 -18.76 17.63 -26.06
CA VAL A 30 -19.99 16.86 -26.09
C VAL A 30 -19.67 15.62 -25.26
N PRO A 31 -20.30 15.42 -24.09
CA PRO A 31 -20.09 14.24 -23.28
C PRO A 31 -20.30 13.05 -24.22
N GLN A 32 -19.22 12.42 -24.65
CA GLN A 32 -19.35 11.08 -25.19
C GLN A 32 -19.87 10.31 -24.03
N ASN A 33 -21.10 9.83 -24.14
CA ASN A 33 -21.81 9.05 -23.17
C ASN A 33 -20.88 8.22 -22.28
N ASN A 34 -20.27 8.88 -21.29
CA ASN A 34 -19.72 8.21 -20.12
C ASN A 34 -20.90 7.77 -19.24
N GLU A 35 -22.07 7.64 -19.88
CA GLU A 35 -23.25 7.07 -19.30
C GLU A 35 -23.01 5.57 -19.14
N ILE A 36 -22.55 5.18 -17.97
CA ILE A 36 -22.49 3.78 -17.62
C ILE A 36 -23.88 3.37 -17.15
N ILE A 37 -24.57 2.72 -18.06
CA ILE A 37 -25.74 1.92 -17.70
C ILE A 37 -25.19 0.74 -16.91
N PHE A 38 -25.40 0.75 -15.60
CA PHE A 38 -25.05 -0.39 -14.77
C PHE A 38 -25.97 -1.54 -15.13
N ASN A 39 -25.50 -2.35 -16.06
CA ASN A 39 -26.17 -3.59 -16.37
C ASN A 39 -26.10 -4.49 -15.13
N GLN A 40 -27.21 -5.11 -14.75
CA GLN A 40 -27.34 -5.96 -13.56
C GLN A 40 -26.32 -7.09 -13.48
N SER A 41 -25.70 -7.47 -14.58
CA SER A 41 -24.68 -8.53 -14.61
C SER A 41 -23.25 -8.07 -14.32
N MET A 42 -22.92 -6.77 -14.43
CA MET A 42 -21.54 -6.27 -14.30
C MET A 42 -21.39 -5.06 -13.38
N TYR A 43 -22.33 -4.12 -13.39
CA TYR A 43 -22.30 -2.90 -12.60
C TYR A 43 -23.66 -2.61 -12.02
N LYS A 44 -23.69 -2.32 -10.74
CA LYS A 44 -24.90 -1.92 -10.04
C LYS A 44 -24.64 -0.61 -9.33
N ILE A 45 -25.54 0.35 -9.49
CA ILE A 45 -25.57 1.54 -8.69
C ILE A 45 -26.54 1.32 -7.54
N ASP A 46 -26.05 1.47 -6.32
CA ASP A 46 -26.89 1.50 -5.13
C ASP A 46 -26.88 2.93 -4.60
N VAL A 47 -28.02 3.63 -4.75
CA VAL A 47 -28.24 4.90 -4.05
C VAL A 47 -28.68 4.54 -2.64
N ILE A 48 -27.87 4.92 -1.66
CA ILE A 48 -28.20 4.63 -0.28
C ILE A 48 -29.20 5.66 0.22
N ASP A 49 -30.45 5.22 0.31
CA ASP A 49 -31.51 5.99 0.97
C ASP A 49 -31.21 6.11 2.47
N PRO A 50 -31.36 7.29 3.07
CA PRO A 50 -31.18 7.52 4.49
C PRO A 50 -31.85 6.52 5.41
N GLN A 51 -33.08 6.18 5.13
CA GLN A 51 -33.83 5.26 5.97
C GLN A 51 -33.46 3.79 5.71
N ALA A 52 -33.19 3.43 4.47
CA ALA A 52 -32.73 2.10 4.09
C ALA A 52 -31.26 1.90 4.46
N SER A 53 -30.43 2.94 4.45
CA SER A 53 -29.01 2.85 4.73
C SER A 53 -28.69 2.40 6.14
N THR A 54 -29.50 2.79 7.12
CA THR A 54 -29.30 2.36 8.52
C THR A 54 -29.50 0.85 8.67
N ASN A 55 -30.49 0.29 7.98
CA ASN A 55 -30.75 -1.14 7.97
C ASN A 55 -29.73 -1.90 7.08
N ALA A 56 -29.39 -1.35 5.94
CA ALA A 56 -28.39 -1.92 5.04
C ALA A 56 -27.00 -1.95 5.68
N ARG A 57 -26.64 -0.91 6.44
CA ARG A 57 -25.38 -0.86 7.19
C ARG A 57 -25.28 -1.93 8.26
N GLY A 58 -26.36 -2.21 8.98
CA GLY A 58 -26.38 -3.23 10.02
C GLY A 58 -26.35 -4.66 9.49
N ALA A 59 -27.09 -4.93 8.39
CA ALA A 59 -27.28 -6.29 7.90
C ALA A 59 -26.29 -6.72 6.82
N SER A 60 -25.75 -5.79 6.05
CA SER A 60 -25.14 -6.12 4.76
C SER A 60 -23.91 -5.28 4.39
N TYR A 61 -23.55 -4.36 5.19
CA TYR A 61 -22.32 -3.64 5.04
C TYR A 61 -21.15 -4.57 5.37
N PRO A 62 -20.21 -4.72 4.71
CA PRO A 62 -19.66 -4.73 3.38
C PRO A 62 -20.11 -5.92 2.52
N GLY A 63 -20.98 -6.78 2.99
CA GLY A 63 -21.44 -7.97 2.25
C GLY A 63 -22.28 -7.67 1.00
N LEU A 64 -22.90 -6.48 0.92
CA LEU A 64 -23.64 -6.02 -0.26
C LEU A 64 -22.75 -5.44 -1.37
N ARG A 65 -21.47 -5.19 -1.07
CA ARG A 65 -20.55 -4.69 -2.06
C ARG A 65 -19.96 -5.84 -2.86
N GLY A 66 -20.59 -6.17 -3.96
CA GLY A 66 -19.88 -6.90 -4.99
C GLY A 66 -18.71 -6.06 -5.52
N THR A 67 -17.65 -6.70 -5.96
CA THR A 67 -16.45 -6.07 -6.55
C THR A 67 -16.74 -5.19 -7.78
N ASN A 68 -17.99 -5.16 -8.26
CA ASN A 68 -18.41 -4.47 -9.47
C ASN A 68 -19.54 -3.46 -9.23
N GLN A 69 -19.78 -3.06 -7.98
CA GLN A 69 -20.83 -2.10 -7.65
C GLN A 69 -20.26 -0.70 -7.38
N LEU A 70 -20.86 0.33 -7.99
CA LEU A 70 -20.77 1.69 -7.51
C LEU A 70 -21.82 1.92 -6.44
N VAL A 71 -21.41 2.50 -5.32
CA VAL A 71 -22.30 2.82 -4.21
C VAL A 71 -22.27 4.33 -3.99
N VAL A 72 -23.45 4.95 -3.97
CA VAL A 72 -23.59 6.37 -3.70
C VAL A 72 -23.97 6.58 -2.24
N TYR A 73 -23.13 7.28 -1.51
CA TYR A 73 -23.37 7.65 -0.12
C TYR A 73 -23.90 9.08 -0.05
N THR A 74 -25.09 9.25 0.51
CA THR A 74 -25.71 10.56 0.73
C THR A 74 -25.47 11.04 2.17
N PRO A 75 -25.64 12.36 2.50
CA PRO A 75 -25.45 12.88 3.84
C PRO A 75 -26.24 12.17 4.94
N SER A 76 -27.39 11.64 4.59
CA SER A 76 -28.27 10.91 5.52
C SER A 76 -27.79 9.50 5.83
N PHE A 77 -26.79 8.98 5.13
CA PHE A 77 -26.09 7.76 5.51
C PHE A 77 -25.27 7.96 6.81
N GLY A 78 -24.70 9.13 7.00
CA GLY A 78 -23.84 9.49 8.12
C GLY A 78 -22.73 10.45 7.71
N PHE A 79 -21.74 10.63 8.58
CA PHE A 79 -20.64 11.55 8.31
C PHE A 79 -19.58 10.98 7.38
N ARG A 80 -19.44 9.64 7.32
CA ARG A 80 -18.38 8.96 6.59
C ARG A 80 -18.89 7.71 5.88
N THR A 81 -18.22 7.33 4.81
CA THR A 81 -18.56 6.12 4.03
C THR A 81 -18.23 4.83 4.75
N ASN A 82 -17.29 4.84 5.67
CA ASN A 82 -16.77 3.68 6.40
C ASN A 82 -16.33 2.54 5.45
N THR A 83 -15.72 2.89 4.33
CA THR A 83 -15.20 1.96 3.34
C THR A 83 -13.78 1.53 3.69
N ASN A 84 -13.28 0.52 3.01
CA ASN A 84 -11.90 0.07 3.17
C ASN A 84 -10.98 0.68 2.11
N GLU A 85 -9.68 0.56 2.34
CA GLU A 85 -8.58 1.12 1.55
C GLU A 85 -8.42 0.58 0.13
N PHE A 86 -9.10 -0.50 -0.22
CA PHE A 86 -8.97 -1.14 -1.54
C PHE A 86 -9.90 -0.55 -2.60
N GLY A 87 -10.78 0.37 -2.20
CA GLY A 87 -11.68 1.08 -3.09
C GLY A 87 -11.07 2.34 -3.72
N THR A 88 -11.90 3.05 -4.47
CA THR A 88 -11.72 4.45 -4.85
C THR A 88 -13.02 5.18 -4.63
N GLU A 89 -12.95 6.40 -4.14
CA GLU A 89 -14.08 7.25 -3.84
C GLU A 89 -13.97 8.60 -4.53
N ALA A 90 -15.06 9.06 -5.13
CA ALA A 90 -15.18 10.42 -5.66
C ALA A 90 -16.09 11.24 -4.73
N ILE A 91 -15.54 12.30 -4.15
CA ILE A 91 -16.27 13.24 -3.30
C ILE A 91 -16.88 14.30 -4.20
N VAL A 92 -18.18 14.37 -4.24
CA VAL A 92 -18.95 15.28 -5.10
C VAL A 92 -19.66 16.30 -4.23
N THR A 93 -19.36 17.59 -4.41
CA THR A 93 -20.03 18.70 -3.74
C THR A 93 -20.89 19.45 -4.76
N GLY A 94 -22.20 19.53 -4.50
CA GLY A 94 -23.16 19.90 -5.54
C GLY A 94 -23.14 18.87 -6.67
N ASP A 95 -22.71 19.29 -7.83
CA ASP A 95 -22.54 18.44 -9.02
C ASP A 95 -21.05 18.20 -9.39
N THR A 96 -20.11 18.75 -8.63
CA THR A 96 -18.69 18.80 -8.99
C THR A 96 -17.87 17.86 -8.13
N VAL A 97 -17.00 17.07 -8.74
CA VAL A 97 -15.99 16.27 -8.03
C VAL A 97 -14.96 17.22 -7.43
N THR A 98 -14.89 17.26 -6.11
CA THR A 98 -13.95 18.12 -5.37
C THR A 98 -12.69 17.40 -4.92
N ALA A 99 -12.78 16.07 -4.74
CA ALA A 99 -11.63 15.24 -4.40
C ALA A 99 -11.83 13.79 -4.83
N LEU A 100 -10.72 13.08 -5.02
CA LEU A 100 -10.68 11.63 -5.09
C LEU A 100 -10.03 11.09 -3.82
N SER A 101 -10.53 9.97 -3.32
CA SER A 101 -10.07 9.32 -2.10
C SER A 101 -9.97 7.81 -2.29
N GLY A 102 -9.20 7.16 -1.43
CA GLY A 102 -9.12 5.69 -1.40
C GLY A 102 -10.20 5.04 -0.55
N ALA A 103 -10.60 5.68 0.55
CA ALA A 103 -11.51 5.07 1.52
C ALA A 103 -12.00 6.08 2.57
N ASP A 104 -13.08 5.68 3.24
CA ASP A 104 -13.62 6.32 4.45
C ASP A 104 -13.74 7.85 4.36
N SER A 105 -14.24 8.32 3.21
CA SER A 105 -14.37 9.75 2.94
C SER A 105 -15.47 10.40 3.79
N LEU A 106 -15.24 11.67 4.13
CA LEU A 106 -16.31 12.53 4.66
C LEU A 106 -17.36 12.77 3.57
N ILE A 107 -18.63 12.64 3.94
CA ILE A 107 -19.75 12.86 3.02
C ILE A 107 -20.11 14.35 3.08
N PRO A 108 -20.04 15.11 1.96
CA PRO A 108 -20.39 16.51 1.95
C PRO A 108 -21.87 16.74 2.29
N ALA A 109 -22.17 17.77 3.09
CA ALA A 109 -23.55 18.09 3.46
C ALA A 109 -24.46 18.42 2.26
N ASN A 110 -23.88 18.98 1.19
CA ASN A 110 -24.55 19.36 -0.05
C ASN A 110 -24.06 18.52 -1.24
N GLY A 111 -23.76 17.25 -1.02
CA GLY A 111 -23.23 16.38 -2.07
C GLY A 111 -23.33 14.91 -1.74
N VAL A 112 -22.49 14.13 -2.36
CA VAL A 112 -22.45 12.67 -2.21
C VAL A 112 -21.01 12.16 -2.30
N VAL A 113 -20.81 10.90 -1.91
CA VAL A 113 -19.58 10.16 -2.22
C VAL A 113 -19.93 8.96 -3.07
N ILE A 114 -19.26 8.82 -4.21
CA ILE A 114 -19.38 7.67 -5.09
C ILE A 114 -18.21 6.74 -4.79
N SER A 115 -18.48 5.53 -4.37
CA SER A 115 -17.46 4.55 -3.98
C SER A 115 -17.52 3.31 -4.85
N GLY A 116 -16.36 2.79 -5.26
CA GLY A 116 -16.25 1.58 -6.07
C GLY A 116 -15.08 0.69 -5.69
N HIS A 117 -15.25 -0.62 -5.87
CA HIS A 117 -14.23 -1.64 -5.76
C HIS A 117 -14.15 -2.43 -7.06
N GLY A 118 -13.05 -3.16 -7.30
CA GLY A 118 -12.92 -3.99 -8.50
C GLY A 118 -13.12 -3.21 -9.80
N GLN A 119 -14.05 -3.63 -10.64
CA GLN A 119 -14.35 -2.96 -11.90
C GLN A 119 -14.97 -1.56 -11.71
N ALA A 120 -15.76 -1.37 -10.65
CA ALA A 120 -16.29 -0.06 -10.30
C ALA A 120 -15.18 0.94 -9.91
N LYS A 121 -14.16 0.48 -9.18
CA LYS A 121 -12.94 1.26 -8.91
C LYS A 121 -12.24 1.64 -10.21
N LYS A 122 -12.08 0.68 -11.12
CA LYS A 122 -11.46 0.92 -12.43
C LYS A 122 -12.22 1.99 -13.20
N TRP A 123 -13.55 1.92 -13.20
CA TRP A 123 -14.37 2.93 -13.87
C TRP A 123 -14.19 4.33 -13.27
N ILE A 124 -14.20 4.46 -11.92
CA ILE A 124 -13.96 5.76 -11.27
C ILE A 124 -12.60 6.32 -11.70
N ASN A 125 -11.55 5.50 -11.64
CA ASN A 125 -10.20 5.94 -12.00
C ASN A 125 -10.03 6.36 -13.47
N GLU A 126 -10.82 5.77 -14.38
CA GLU A 126 -10.75 6.06 -15.82
C GLU A 126 -11.67 7.20 -16.26
N ASN A 127 -12.77 7.43 -15.54
CA ASN A 127 -13.85 8.32 -16.01
C ASN A 127 -14.15 9.49 -15.06
N VAL A 128 -13.50 9.56 -13.89
CA VAL A 128 -13.77 10.62 -12.91
C VAL A 128 -12.47 11.31 -12.54
N MET A 129 -12.46 12.63 -12.61
CA MET A 129 -11.35 13.46 -12.14
C MET A 129 -11.88 14.66 -11.36
N VAL A 130 -11.02 15.27 -10.55
CA VAL A 130 -11.35 16.50 -9.82
C VAL A 130 -11.81 17.59 -10.79
N GLY A 131 -12.95 18.23 -10.53
CA GLY A 131 -13.59 19.19 -11.41
C GLY A 131 -14.60 18.59 -12.37
N ALA A 132 -14.68 17.26 -12.52
CA ALA A 132 -15.72 16.62 -13.35
C ALA A 132 -17.12 16.90 -12.79
N LYS A 133 -18.09 17.04 -13.69
CA LYS A 133 -19.49 17.16 -13.33
C LYS A 133 -20.13 15.79 -13.27
N ILE A 134 -20.86 15.52 -12.20
CA ILE A 134 -21.53 14.23 -11.98
C ILE A 134 -23.03 14.42 -12.00
N TYR A 135 -23.69 13.59 -12.78
CA TYR A 135 -25.13 13.47 -12.78
C TYR A 135 -25.53 12.06 -12.37
N ILE A 136 -26.45 11.95 -11.43
CA ILE A 136 -26.95 10.67 -10.89
C ILE A 136 -28.44 10.58 -11.17
N ASN A 137 -28.85 9.51 -11.84
CA ASN A 137 -30.25 9.16 -12.00
C ASN A 137 -30.53 7.86 -11.23
N PRO A 138 -31.15 7.95 -10.03
CA PRO A 138 -31.41 6.79 -9.19
C PRO A 138 -32.41 5.80 -9.79
N GLU A 139 -33.41 6.32 -10.52
CA GLU A 139 -34.48 5.50 -11.11
C GLU A 139 -33.93 4.61 -12.22
N LYS A 140 -33.11 5.19 -13.10
CA LYS A 140 -32.45 4.48 -14.18
C LYS A 140 -31.18 3.74 -13.75
N LYS A 141 -30.71 3.97 -12.53
CA LYS A 141 -29.44 3.46 -12.01
C LYS A 141 -28.26 3.84 -12.91
N ILE A 142 -28.17 5.12 -13.25
CA ILE A 142 -27.13 5.67 -14.14
C ILE A 142 -26.33 6.73 -13.39
N ILE A 143 -25.00 6.68 -13.51
CA ILE A 143 -24.10 7.78 -13.18
C ILE A 143 -23.43 8.23 -14.46
N THR A 144 -23.49 9.54 -14.71
CA THR A 144 -22.78 10.14 -15.83
C THR A 144 -21.70 11.08 -15.31
N SER A 145 -20.48 10.92 -15.80
CA SER A 145 -19.36 11.81 -15.53
C SER A 145 -19.06 12.64 -16.77
N TYR A 146 -19.04 13.96 -16.60
CA TYR A 146 -18.72 14.91 -17.67
C TYR A 146 -17.37 15.53 -17.41
N ILE A 147 -16.41 15.25 -18.30
CA ILE A 147 -15.08 15.84 -18.30
C ILE A 147 -15.00 16.82 -19.46
N THR A 148 -14.85 18.09 -19.14
CA THR A 148 -14.79 19.19 -20.10
C THR A 148 -13.49 19.97 -19.96
N SER A 149 -13.28 20.99 -20.79
CA SER A 149 -12.18 21.94 -20.60
C SER A 149 -12.21 22.60 -19.24
N ASP A 150 -13.39 22.91 -18.73
CA ASP A 150 -13.56 23.52 -17.42
C ASP A 150 -13.13 22.56 -16.30
N THR A 151 -13.30 21.25 -16.49
CA THR A 151 -12.77 20.23 -15.57
C THR A 151 -11.25 20.35 -15.43
N PHE A 152 -10.54 20.44 -16.55
CA PHE A 152 -9.08 20.59 -16.53
C PHE A 152 -8.64 21.92 -15.95
N LEU A 153 -9.35 23.00 -16.27
CA LEU A 153 -9.10 24.32 -15.68
C LEU A 153 -9.31 24.33 -14.17
N TYR A 154 -10.40 23.70 -13.71
CA TYR A 154 -10.67 23.54 -12.29
C TYR A 154 -9.54 22.76 -11.60
N SER A 155 -9.16 21.60 -12.14
CA SER A 155 -8.06 20.80 -11.62
C SER A 155 -6.75 21.56 -11.54
N ALA A 156 -6.42 22.32 -12.59
CA ALA A 156 -5.19 23.12 -12.61
C ALA A 156 -5.17 24.18 -11.51
N ARG A 157 -6.28 24.90 -11.32
CA ARG A 157 -6.40 25.94 -10.29
C ARG A 157 -6.33 25.36 -8.88
N GLU A 158 -7.04 24.27 -8.62
CA GLU A 158 -6.97 23.60 -7.30
C GLU A 158 -5.56 23.08 -7.02
N ARG A 159 -4.87 22.52 -8.02
CA ARG A 159 -3.49 22.09 -7.87
C ARG A 159 -2.53 23.24 -7.54
N ILE A 160 -2.66 24.38 -8.20
CA ILE A 160 -1.87 25.58 -7.88
C ILE A 160 -2.14 26.04 -6.45
N LYS A 161 -3.40 26.05 -6.02
CA LYS A 161 -3.79 26.42 -4.66
C LYS A 161 -3.20 25.48 -3.61
N GLU A 162 -3.18 24.16 -3.87
CA GLU A 162 -2.50 23.19 -3.01
C GLU A 162 -1.01 23.52 -2.86
N VAL A 163 -0.33 23.82 -3.97
CA VAL A 163 1.09 24.21 -3.96
C VAL A 163 1.31 25.51 -3.19
N GLN A 164 0.46 26.51 -3.36
CA GLN A 164 0.54 27.78 -2.62
C GLN A 164 0.38 27.57 -1.11
N ASN A 165 -0.51 26.67 -0.70
CA ASN A 165 -0.67 26.31 0.72
C ASN A 165 0.61 25.63 1.25
N MET A 166 1.24 24.77 0.47
CA MET A 166 2.53 24.16 0.85
C MET A 166 3.65 25.20 0.92
N MET A 167 3.71 26.15 -0.03
CA MET A 167 4.66 27.26 0.00
C MET A 167 4.52 28.08 1.28
N LEU A 168 3.28 28.44 1.64
CA LEU A 168 2.99 29.16 2.87
C LEU A 168 3.46 28.39 4.10
N TYR A 169 3.14 27.09 4.17
CA TYR A 169 3.57 26.21 5.26
C TYR A 169 5.11 26.18 5.40
N TYR A 170 5.85 25.91 4.33
CA TYR A 170 7.31 25.82 4.39
C TYR A 170 7.97 27.16 4.65
N THR A 171 7.41 28.25 4.15
CA THR A 171 7.90 29.62 4.45
C THR A 171 7.71 29.95 5.94
N GLN A 172 6.54 29.67 6.50
CA GLN A 172 6.25 29.89 7.93
C GLN A 172 7.13 29.04 8.86
N ASN A 173 7.53 27.87 8.42
CA ASN A 173 8.39 26.97 9.19
C ASN A 173 9.88 27.15 8.84
N CYS A 174 10.25 28.23 8.15
CA CYS A 174 11.64 28.58 7.79
C CYS A 174 12.36 27.45 7.03
N ALA A 175 11.63 26.62 6.29
CA ALA A 175 12.19 25.51 5.54
C ALA A 175 12.75 25.99 4.20
N ASN A 176 13.94 25.54 3.83
CA ASN A 176 14.62 25.93 2.61
C ASN A 176 14.21 25.02 1.44
N TYR A 177 13.27 25.47 0.60
CA TYR A 177 12.85 24.78 -0.62
C TYR A 177 13.25 25.59 -1.86
N ASN A 178 13.12 25.01 -3.05
CA ASN A 178 13.48 25.69 -4.30
C ASN A 178 12.40 26.71 -4.72
N GLN A 179 12.33 27.82 -3.95
CA GLN A 179 11.31 28.87 -4.15
C GLN A 179 11.28 29.42 -5.57
N LYS A 180 12.45 29.68 -6.16
CA LYS A 180 12.55 30.21 -7.52
C LYS A 180 11.91 29.27 -8.55
N ARG A 181 12.26 27.99 -8.51
CA ARG A 181 11.74 27.00 -9.47
C ARG A 181 10.25 26.73 -9.25
N THR A 182 9.82 26.67 -7.99
CA THR A 182 8.41 26.53 -7.63
C THR A 182 7.58 27.67 -8.21
N SER A 183 7.99 28.93 -7.97
CA SER A 183 7.31 30.11 -8.53
C SER A 183 7.30 30.12 -10.06
N GLN A 184 8.41 29.81 -10.71
CA GLN A 184 8.46 29.71 -12.17
C GLN A 184 7.50 28.68 -12.75
N ASN A 185 7.32 27.53 -12.07
CA ASN A 185 6.36 26.51 -12.51
C ASN A 185 4.91 26.96 -12.28
N ILE A 186 4.62 27.67 -11.18
CA ILE A 186 3.30 28.27 -10.95
C ILE A 186 2.99 29.32 -12.01
N ASP A 187 3.95 30.20 -12.33
CA ASP A 187 3.77 31.25 -13.35
C ASP A 187 3.47 30.62 -14.71
N LYS A 188 4.23 29.58 -15.11
CA LYS A 188 3.96 28.84 -16.35
C LYS A 188 2.57 28.17 -16.34
N ALA A 189 2.15 27.61 -15.21
CA ALA A 189 0.82 27.03 -15.07
C ALA A 189 -0.27 28.10 -15.25
N ASN A 190 -0.11 29.27 -14.63
CA ASN A 190 -1.06 30.39 -14.76
C ASN A 190 -1.12 30.93 -16.21
N ASP A 191 0.03 31.11 -16.87
CA ASP A 191 0.08 31.50 -18.27
C ASP A 191 -0.67 30.54 -19.21
N LEU A 192 -0.59 29.23 -18.88
CA LEU A 192 -1.30 28.20 -19.64
C LEU A 192 -2.80 28.19 -19.33
N ILE A 193 -3.21 28.49 -18.09
CA ILE A 193 -4.62 28.69 -17.72
C ILE A 193 -5.18 29.88 -18.50
N ASP A 194 -4.46 31.00 -18.55
CA ASP A 194 -4.90 32.18 -19.31
C ASP A 194 -5.03 31.91 -20.83
N LYS A 195 -4.12 31.11 -21.37
CA LYS A 195 -4.21 30.65 -22.77
C LYS A 195 -5.40 29.71 -22.97
N ALA A 196 -5.66 28.82 -22.02
CA ALA A 196 -6.80 27.89 -22.06
C ALA A 196 -8.14 28.66 -22.06
N VAL A 197 -8.25 29.71 -21.25
CA VAL A 197 -9.45 30.54 -21.18
C VAL A 197 -9.67 31.34 -22.46
N LYS A 198 -8.60 31.85 -23.08
CA LYS A 198 -8.68 32.70 -24.28
C LYS A 198 -8.84 31.93 -25.59
N ASN A 199 -8.47 30.65 -25.63
CA ASN A 199 -8.42 29.87 -26.86
C ASN A 199 -9.24 28.58 -26.72
N GLY A 200 -10.53 28.65 -27.06
CA GLY A 200 -11.47 27.56 -26.94
C GLY A 200 -11.03 26.25 -27.61
N GLU A 201 -10.46 26.35 -28.82
CA GLU A 201 -10.03 25.17 -29.60
C GLU A 201 -8.89 24.35 -28.94
N ASN A 202 -8.02 24.99 -28.18
CA ASN A 202 -6.88 24.34 -27.53
C ASN A 202 -6.97 24.37 -25.99
N SER A 203 -8.11 24.78 -25.44
CA SER A 203 -8.31 25.00 -24.01
C SER A 203 -7.87 23.79 -23.18
N GLN A 204 -8.31 22.58 -23.50
CA GLN A 204 -7.92 21.35 -22.78
C GLN A 204 -6.43 21.10 -22.84
N LYS A 205 -5.83 21.24 -24.02
CA LYS A 205 -4.40 21.05 -24.20
C LYS A 205 -3.59 21.97 -23.27
N TYR A 206 -3.99 23.25 -23.21
CA TYR A 206 -3.33 24.22 -22.32
C TYR A 206 -3.62 23.93 -20.86
N ALA A 207 -4.87 23.59 -20.50
CA ALA A 207 -5.24 23.28 -19.14
C ALA A 207 -4.56 21.98 -18.62
N SER A 208 -4.45 20.95 -19.46
CA SER A 208 -3.69 19.73 -19.12
C SER A 208 -2.21 20.04 -18.86
N LYS A 209 -1.59 20.86 -19.70
CA LYS A 209 -0.21 21.30 -19.47
C LYS A 209 -0.07 22.16 -18.21
N ALA A 210 -1.08 22.96 -17.87
CA ALA A 210 -1.08 23.70 -16.62
C ALA A 210 -1.06 22.78 -15.41
N ILE A 211 -1.80 21.66 -15.43
CA ILE A 211 -1.75 20.63 -14.38
C ILE A 211 -0.34 20.03 -14.27
N GLU A 212 0.32 19.72 -15.39
CA GLU A 212 1.69 19.20 -15.40
C GLU A 212 2.66 20.16 -14.69
N TYR A 213 2.62 21.47 -15.04
CA TYR A 213 3.47 22.47 -14.38
C TYR A 213 3.10 22.67 -12.90
N ALA A 214 1.83 22.60 -12.54
CA ALA A 214 1.42 22.65 -11.14
C ALA A 214 1.92 21.43 -10.35
N ASN A 215 1.94 20.24 -10.95
CA ASN A 215 2.55 19.05 -10.35
C ASN A 215 4.07 19.20 -10.19
N LEU A 216 4.76 19.77 -11.19
CA LEU A 216 6.19 20.11 -11.07
C LEU A 216 6.45 21.13 -9.95
N ALA A 217 5.59 22.14 -9.81
CA ALA A 217 5.67 23.08 -8.70
C ALA A 217 5.50 22.36 -7.35
N MET A 218 4.57 21.40 -7.26
CA MET A 218 4.38 20.59 -6.06
C MET A 218 5.62 19.75 -5.72
N SER A 219 6.31 19.21 -6.71
CA SER A 219 7.55 18.46 -6.49
C SER A 219 8.68 19.35 -5.97
N THR A 220 8.75 20.61 -6.42
CA THR A 220 9.84 21.54 -6.08
C THR A 220 9.62 22.33 -4.77
N VAL A 221 8.39 22.38 -4.26
CA VAL A 221 8.06 23.10 -3.01
C VAL A 221 8.46 22.30 -1.75
N ILE A 222 8.56 20.99 -1.85
CA ILE A 222 8.90 20.14 -0.70
C ILE A 222 10.43 20.15 -0.54
N PRO A 223 10.98 20.62 0.61
CA PRO A 223 12.43 20.75 0.79
C PRO A 223 13.12 19.39 0.89
N TYR A 224 14.42 19.35 0.60
CA TYR A 224 15.27 18.21 0.96
C TYR A 224 15.47 18.16 2.47
N ASP A 225 15.37 16.98 3.05
CA ASP A 225 15.74 16.73 4.45
C ASP A 225 16.89 15.71 4.51
N SER A 226 18.04 16.14 5.04
CA SER A 226 19.21 15.28 5.20
C SER A 226 19.11 14.34 6.40
N GLY A 227 18.22 14.63 7.34
CA GLY A 227 18.06 13.86 8.59
C GLY A 227 17.07 12.70 8.48
N GLU A 228 16.26 12.67 7.43
CA GLU A 228 15.28 11.60 7.23
C GLU A 228 15.90 10.39 6.52
N LEU A 229 15.43 9.20 6.88
CA LEU A 229 15.71 7.96 6.14
C LEU A 229 14.97 7.98 4.81
N LYS A 230 15.65 7.64 3.71
CA LYS A 230 15.08 7.49 2.38
C LYS A 230 15.25 6.04 1.95
N GLY A 231 14.16 5.29 2.07
CA GLY A 231 14.17 3.84 1.87
C GLY A 231 13.34 3.38 0.68
N VAL A 232 13.64 2.17 0.25
CA VAL A 232 12.83 1.44 -0.72
C VAL A 232 12.76 -0.04 -0.35
N TRP A 233 11.56 -0.63 -0.41
CA TRP A 233 11.41 -2.08 -0.33
C TRP A 233 11.72 -2.72 -1.68
N ILE A 234 12.49 -3.80 -1.64
CA ILE A 234 12.90 -4.54 -2.84
C ILE A 234 12.59 -6.02 -2.65
N ARG A 235 11.79 -6.55 -3.56
CA ARG A 235 11.66 -7.99 -3.78
C ARG A 235 12.67 -8.39 -4.84
N PRO A 236 13.74 -9.12 -4.49
CA PRO A 236 14.79 -9.45 -5.43
C PRO A 236 14.28 -10.46 -6.47
N THR A 237 14.48 -10.10 -7.75
CA THR A 237 14.17 -10.94 -8.91
C THR A 237 15.35 -11.01 -9.85
N TYR A 238 16.54 -10.79 -9.31
CA TYR A 238 17.80 -10.67 -10.05
C TYR A 238 18.64 -11.92 -9.88
N PHE A 239 19.17 -12.42 -11.00
CA PHE A 239 19.85 -13.72 -11.08
C PHE A 239 21.34 -13.58 -11.40
N SER A 240 21.88 -12.38 -11.45
CA SER A 240 23.28 -12.10 -11.67
C SER A 240 23.81 -10.97 -10.80
N GLU A 241 25.12 -10.98 -10.54
CA GLU A 241 25.80 -9.90 -9.82
C GLU A 241 25.68 -8.56 -10.54
N ASP A 242 25.82 -8.56 -11.87
CA ASP A 242 25.72 -7.34 -12.69
C ASP A 242 24.34 -6.67 -12.60
N GLU A 243 23.26 -7.45 -12.54
CA GLU A 243 21.89 -6.92 -12.39
C GLU A 243 21.71 -6.28 -11.01
N ILE A 244 22.24 -6.91 -9.96
CA ILE A 244 22.20 -6.39 -8.60
C ILE A 244 23.00 -5.09 -8.54
N ILE A 245 24.21 -5.04 -9.05
CA ILE A 245 25.05 -3.84 -9.08
C ILE A 245 24.36 -2.69 -9.82
N LYS A 246 23.83 -2.93 -11.00
CA LYS A 246 23.08 -1.91 -11.78
C LYS A 246 21.85 -1.39 -11.02
N THR A 247 21.19 -2.26 -10.27
CA THR A 247 20.03 -1.86 -9.48
C THR A 247 20.45 -0.98 -8.29
N ILE A 248 21.53 -1.36 -7.61
CA ILE A 248 22.08 -0.55 -6.50
C ILE A 248 22.60 0.80 -7.02
N ASP A 249 23.22 0.84 -8.22
CA ASP A 249 23.64 2.08 -8.85
C ASP A 249 22.46 3.03 -9.09
N LYS A 250 21.35 2.53 -9.62
CA LYS A 250 20.14 3.34 -9.81
C LYS A 250 19.57 3.87 -8.50
N ILE A 251 19.55 3.06 -7.46
CA ILE A 251 19.10 3.43 -6.11
C ILE A 251 20.00 4.53 -5.55
N TYR A 252 21.32 4.37 -5.66
CA TYR A 252 22.30 5.35 -5.24
C TYR A 252 22.15 6.66 -6.01
N ASP A 253 22.02 6.58 -7.33
CA ASP A 253 21.83 7.74 -8.21
C ASP A 253 20.56 8.53 -7.86
N ALA A 254 19.48 7.83 -7.46
CA ALA A 254 18.24 8.44 -7.01
C ALA A 254 18.32 9.09 -5.62
N GLY A 255 19.45 8.96 -4.90
CA GLY A 255 19.61 9.51 -3.55
C GLY A 255 18.87 8.73 -2.46
N ILE A 256 18.56 7.47 -2.71
CA ILE A 256 18.01 6.53 -1.71
C ILE A 256 19.18 5.95 -0.91
N ASP A 257 19.06 5.96 0.41
CA ASP A 257 20.14 5.61 1.34
C ASP A 257 19.86 4.35 2.18
N ASN A 258 18.67 3.75 2.02
CA ASN A 258 18.30 2.52 2.70
C ASN A 258 17.56 1.55 1.78
N ILE A 259 17.93 0.28 1.79
CA ILE A 259 17.27 -0.82 1.10
C ILE A 259 16.63 -1.75 2.13
N PHE A 260 15.34 -2.04 1.97
CA PHE A 260 14.62 -3.09 2.69
C PHE A 260 14.50 -4.29 1.78
N LEU A 261 15.44 -5.23 1.90
CA LEU A 261 15.60 -6.35 0.98
C LEU A 261 14.84 -7.57 1.45
N GLU A 262 13.89 -8.07 0.66
CA GLU A 262 13.16 -9.28 0.97
C GLU A 262 14.10 -10.50 0.90
N THR A 263 14.42 -11.03 2.06
CA THR A 263 15.48 -12.02 2.25
C THR A 263 14.93 -13.40 2.60
N TYR A 264 13.83 -13.44 3.32
CA TYR A 264 13.05 -14.64 3.58
C TYR A 264 11.62 -14.40 3.09
N TYR A 265 11.22 -15.13 2.06
CA TYR A 265 10.00 -14.91 1.31
C TYR A 265 9.32 -16.24 1.00
N HIS A 266 8.03 -16.37 1.31
CA HIS A 266 7.25 -17.59 1.07
C HIS A 266 7.93 -18.85 1.62
N GLY A 267 8.55 -18.75 2.80
CA GLY A 267 9.22 -19.88 3.44
C GLY A 267 10.56 -20.26 2.82
N LYS A 268 11.15 -19.42 1.96
CA LYS A 268 12.43 -19.66 1.29
C LYS A 268 13.39 -18.50 1.50
N THR A 269 14.68 -18.79 1.57
CA THR A 269 15.73 -17.77 1.66
C THR A 269 16.32 -17.48 0.28
N ILE A 270 16.75 -16.25 0.02
CA ILE A 270 17.50 -15.89 -1.19
C ILE A 270 18.97 -16.29 -1.10
N PHE A 271 19.45 -16.74 0.05
CA PHE A 271 20.83 -17.10 0.33
C PHE A 271 20.93 -18.57 0.77
N PRO A 272 22.12 -19.22 0.60
CA PRO A 272 22.31 -20.61 1.03
C PRO A 272 22.38 -20.71 2.55
N SER A 273 21.26 -21.11 3.18
CA SER A 273 21.08 -21.17 4.64
C SER A 273 21.43 -22.54 5.21
N GLN A 274 22.23 -22.52 6.29
CA GLN A 274 22.51 -23.71 7.10
C GLN A 274 21.34 -24.04 8.02
N THR A 275 20.66 -23.04 8.53
CA THR A 275 19.47 -23.20 9.38
C THR A 275 18.35 -23.90 8.61
N MET A 276 18.05 -23.48 7.36
CA MET A 276 17.07 -24.16 6.53
C MET A 276 17.40 -25.65 6.38
N THR A 277 18.67 -25.98 6.10
CA THR A 277 19.13 -27.37 5.97
C THR A 277 18.99 -28.14 7.29
N LYS A 278 19.34 -27.53 8.43
CA LYS A 278 19.21 -28.13 9.78
C LYS A 278 17.78 -28.58 10.07
N TYR A 279 16.78 -27.79 9.66
CA TYR A 279 15.38 -28.10 9.87
C TYR A 279 14.76 -28.97 8.76
N GLY A 280 15.55 -29.48 7.81
CA GLY A 280 15.12 -30.36 6.73
C GLY A 280 14.47 -29.64 5.55
N PHE A 281 14.64 -28.33 5.47
CA PHE A 281 14.13 -27.49 4.38
C PHE A 281 15.16 -27.36 3.25
N ILE A 282 14.71 -26.87 2.08
CA ILE A 282 15.66 -26.51 1.02
C ILE A 282 16.60 -25.41 1.51
N ARG A 283 17.86 -25.58 1.14
CA ARG A 283 18.93 -24.70 1.58
C ARG A 283 18.73 -23.24 1.13
N GLN A 284 18.07 -23.06 -0.03
CA GLN A 284 17.90 -21.77 -0.69
C GLN A 284 16.76 -21.88 -1.70
N ASN A 285 16.13 -20.79 -2.07
CA ASN A 285 15.22 -20.74 -3.20
C ASN A 285 15.93 -21.24 -4.47
N GLU A 286 15.28 -22.12 -5.20
CA GLU A 286 15.81 -22.83 -6.36
C GLU A 286 16.32 -21.89 -7.46
N ASP A 287 15.70 -20.71 -7.59
CA ASP A 287 16.08 -19.68 -8.54
C ASP A 287 17.50 -19.12 -8.30
N TYR A 288 18.06 -19.30 -7.10
CA TYR A 288 19.37 -18.76 -6.69
C TYR A 288 20.42 -19.82 -6.40
N VAL A 289 20.18 -21.09 -6.73
CA VAL A 289 21.14 -22.17 -6.45
C VAL A 289 22.50 -21.91 -7.11
N GLY A 290 23.57 -21.99 -6.31
CA GLY A 290 24.94 -21.69 -6.76
C GLY A 290 25.32 -20.21 -6.70
N PHE A 291 24.42 -19.35 -6.25
CA PHE A 291 24.58 -17.90 -6.18
C PHE A 291 24.17 -17.39 -4.79
N ASP A 292 24.88 -16.42 -4.21
CA ASP A 292 24.56 -15.83 -2.91
C ASP A 292 24.20 -14.33 -3.08
N PRO A 293 22.99 -14.01 -3.55
CA PRO A 293 22.60 -12.63 -3.82
C PRO A 293 22.62 -11.75 -2.58
N LEU A 294 22.29 -12.28 -1.39
CA LEU A 294 22.29 -11.47 -0.15
C LEU A 294 23.68 -10.88 0.14
N ARG A 295 24.73 -11.65 -0.08
CA ARG A 295 26.11 -11.18 0.10
C ARG A 295 26.45 -10.04 -0.85
N ILE A 296 26.02 -10.17 -2.11
CA ILE A 296 26.29 -9.15 -3.13
C ILE A 296 25.51 -7.89 -2.81
N TRP A 297 24.23 -8.00 -2.50
CA TRP A 297 23.39 -6.85 -2.11
C TRP A 297 24.01 -6.04 -0.97
N ILE A 298 24.42 -6.72 0.12
CA ILE A 298 24.99 -6.04 1.28
C ILE A 298 26.35 -5.41 0.96
N ASN A 299 27.25 -6.17 0.33
CA ASN A 299 28.58 -5.68 0.02
C ASN A 299 28.56 -4.48 -0.94
N GLU A 300 27.76 -4.56 -2.00
CA GLU A 300 27.69 -3.51 -3.01
C GLU A 300 26.94 -2.27 -2.51
N ALA A 301 25.89 -2.46 -1.71
CA ALA A 301 25.21 -1.35 -1.05
C ALA A 301 26.14 -0.61 -0.08
N HIS A 302 26.88 -1.34 0.76
CA HIS A 302 27.81 -0.75 1.72
C HIS A 302 28.95 0.02 1.05
N LYS A 303 29.47 -0.45 -0.12
CA LYS A 303 30.47 0.32 -0.90
C LYS A 303 29.96 1.71 -1.31
N ARG A 304 28.65 1.90 -1.43
CA ARG A 304 27.98 3.15 -1.79
C ARG A 304 27.41 3.91 -0.58
N GLY A 305 27.64 3.41 0.63
CA GLY A 305 27.09 4.01 1.86
C GLY A 305 25.58 3.78 2.04
N ILE A 306 24.98 2.86 1.28
CA ILE A 306 23.58 2.48 1.40
C ILE A 306 23.46 1.40 2.48
N LYS A 307 22.50 1.56 3.40
CA LYS A 307 22.19 0.59 4.44
C LYS A 307 21.24 -0.47 3.92
N VAL A 308 21.42 -1.71 4.40
CA VAL A 308 20.56 -2.85 4.04
C VAL A 308 19.84 -3.39 5.25
N HIS A 309 18.51 -3.33 5.22
CA HIS A 309 17.61 -3.92 6.19
C HIS A 309 17.03 -5.21 5.63
N ILE A 310 17.07 -6.26 6.42
CA ILE A 310 16.49 -7.55 6.06
C ILE A 310 14.97 -7.48 6.19
N TRP A 311 14.27 -7.46 5.07
CA TRP A 311 12.82 -7.63 5.06
C TRP A 311 12.52 -9.13 5.18
N PHE A 312 11.80 -9.49 6.26
CA PHE A 312 11.62 -10.85 6.71
C PHE A 312 10.15 -11.15 6.94
N GLU A 313 9.56 -12.03 6.09
CA GLU A 313 8.20 -12.52 6.28
C GLU A 313 8.16 -13.52 7.42
N THR A 314 7.77 -13.08 8.63
CA THR A 314 8.00 -13.84 9.86
C THR A 314 7.14 -15.11 9.95
N PHE A 315 5.81 -14.98 10.02
CA PHE A 315 4.92 -16.12 10.22
C PHE A 315 4.16 -16.55 8.96
N TYR A 316 4.29 -15.81 7.90
CA TYR A 316 3.73 -16.13 6.60
C TYR A 316 4.69 -17.02 5.79
N VAL A 317 4.19 -18.10 5.19
CA VAL A 317 5.03 -19.07 4.47
C VAL A 317 4.59 -19.28 3.01
N GLY A 318 3.82 -18.34 2.48
CA GLY A 318 3.41 -18.34 1.07
C GLY A 318 1.97 -18.76 0.85
N ASN A 319 1.57 -18.77 -0.42
CA ASN A 319 0.18 -19.04 -0.83
C ASN A 319 0.04 -20.30 -1.70
N LYS A 320 1.05 -21.15 -1.72
CA LYS A 320 1.00 -22.41 -2.45
C LYS A 320 0.58 -23.53 -1.50
N PRO A 321 -0.32 -24.42 -1.94
CA PRO A 321 -0.76 -25.54 -1.13
C PRO A 321 0.41 -26.45 -0.74
N PRO A 322 0.48 -26.94 0.51
CA PRO A 322 1.53 -27.82 0.99
C PRO A 322 1.69 -29.10 0.16
N GLU A 323 0.59 -29.63 -0.36
CA GLU A 323 0.56 -30.86 -1.15
C GLU A 323 1.32 -30.76 -2.49
N THR A 324 1.55 -29.56 -2.97
CA THR A 324 2.23 -29.31 -4.25
C THR A 324 3.76 -29.21 -4.15
N ASN A 325 4.37 -29.49 -3.01
CA ASN A 325 5.77 -29.18 -2.66
C ASN A 325 6.14 -27.69 -2.75
N ALA A 326 5.29 -26.87 -3.30
CA ALA A 326 5.50 -25.41 -3.38
C ALA A 326 5.17 -24.71 -2.07
N GLY A 327 4.31 -25.28 -1.24
CA GLY A 327 4.01 -24.88 0.14
C GLY A 327 5.01 -25.49 1.12
N TYR A 328 6.24 -25.28 0.89
CA TYR A 328 7.41 -26.05 1.29
C TYR A 328 7.60 -26.25 2.80
N ILE A 329 7.43 -25.21 3.61
CA ILE A 329 7.58 -25.31 5.08
C ILE A 329 6.53 -26.28 5.62
N LEU A 330 5.26 -26.10 5.28
CA LEU A 330 4.17 -26.90 5.81
C LEU A 330 4.05 -28.29 5.16
N ALA A 331 4.64 -28.51 3.98
CA ALA A 331 4.79 -29.83 3.42
C ALA A 331 5.76 -30.71 4.23
N LYS A 332 6.77 -30.09 4.86
CA LYS A 332 7.76 -30.79 5.71
C LYS A 332 7.42 -30.78 7.19
N LYS A 333 6.73 -29.73 7.65
CA LYS A 333 6.37 -29.51 9.03
C LYS A 333 4.88 -29.13 9.14
N PRO A 334 3.96 -30.05 8.80
CA PRO A 334 2.52 -29.79 8.88
C PRO A 334 2.06 -29.40 10.29
N GLU A 335 2.74 -29.89 11.32
CA GLU A 335 2.49 -29.59 12.72
C GLU A 335 2.80 -28.13 13.12
N TRP A 336 3.43 -27.36 12.23
CA TRP A 336 3.65 -25.93 12.42
C TRP A 336 2.49 -25.07 11.93
N ALA A 337 1.52 -25.65 11.23
CA ALA A 337 0.42 -24.91 10.63
C ALA A 337 -0.43 -24.19 11.67
N ASN A 338 -0.89 -23.00 11.33
CA ASN A 338 -1.85 -22.25 12.14
C ASN A 338 -3.28 -22.59 11.71
N TYR A 339 -4.21 -22.59 12.67
CA TYR A 339 -5.60 -22.96 12.46
C TYR A 339 -6.58 -21.91 12.96
N GLN A 340 -7.69 -21.75 12.23
CA GLN A 340 -8.85 -20.99 12.72
C GLN A 340 -9.67 -21.84 13.68
N LYS A 341 -10.46 -21.19 14.54
CA LYS A 341 -11.40 -21.90 15.43
C LYS A 341 -12.28 -22.89 14.67
N LYS A 342 -12.84 -22.47 13.53
CA LYS A 342 -13.72 -23.35 12.71
C LYS A 342 -13.03 -24.59 12.11
N ASN A 343 -11.69 -24.60 12.06
CA ASN A 343 -10.88 -25.67 11.47
C ASN A 343 -9.94 -26.31 12.50
N ALA A 344 -10.12 -26.04 13.80
CA ALA A 344 -9.17 -26.43 14.84
C ALA A 344 -8.96 -27.96 14.94
N ASP A 345 -9.98 -28.73 14.57
CA ASP A 345 -9.96 -30.19 14.60
C ASP A 345 -9.92 -30.79 13.18
N SER A 346 -9.54 -30.02 12.18
CA SER A 346 -9.40 -30.47 10.79
C SER A 346 -8.01 -31.03 10.53
N ASP A 347 -7.93 -32.12 9.77
CA ASP A 347 -6.67 -32.65 9.25
C ASP A 347 -6.11 -31.84 8.08
N THR A 348 -6.94 -30.93 7.53
CA THR A 348 -6.55 -30.07 6.39
C THR A 348 -5.92 -28.79 6.89
N ILE A 349 -4.71 -28.49 6.43
CA ILE A 349 -4.01 -27.24 6.75
C ILE A 349 -4.83 -26.05 6.23
N ALA A 350 -5.15 -25.12 7.14
CA ALA A 350 -5.94 -23.95 6.83
C ALA A 350 -5.10 -22.85 6.13
N TYR A 351 -5.73 -22.13 5.21
CA TYR A 351 -5.18 -20.92 4.60
C TYR A 351 -6.10 -19.71 4.83
N SER A 352 -5.54 -18.53 4.79
CA SER A 352 -6.27 -17.27 4.96
C SER A 352 -6.68 -16.70 3.62
N VAL A 353 -7.98 -16.70 3.33
CA VAL A 353 -8.53 -16.14 2.09
C VAL A 353 -8.25 -14.64 1.98
N SER A 354 -8.34 -13.90 3.08
CA SER A 354 -8.07 -12.46 3.13
C SER A 354 -6.59 -12.10 2.97
N GLU A 355 -5.70 -13.08 3.06
CA GLU A 355 -4.25 -12.93 2.91
C GLU A 355 -3.75 -13.66 1.65
N HIS A 356 -4.42 -13.45 0.52
CA HIS A 356 -4.07 -14.03 -0.78
C HIS A 356 -4.00 -15.57 -0.78
N ASN A 357 -4.90 -16.24 -0.06
CA ASN A 357 -4.88 -17.69 0.21
C ASN A 357 -3.59 -18.15 0.92
N GLY A 358 -3.03 -17.28 1.76
CA GLY A 358 -1.76 -17.50 2.42
C GLY A 358 -1.80 -18.46 3.58
N TYR A 359 -0.73 -19.23 3.73
CA TYR A 359 -0.49 -20.14 4.83
C TYR A 359 0.42 -19.49 5.87
N PHE A 360 0.15 -19.80 7.12
CA PHE A 360 0.89 -19.26 8.26
C PHE A 360 1.33 -20.37 9.20
N ILE A 361 2.51 -20.20 9.78
CA ILE A 361 2.99 -21.02 10.89
C ILE A 361 2.57 -20.41 12.22
N ASP A 362 2.40 -21.26 13.23
CA ASP A 362 1.84 -20.85 14.53
C ASP A 362 2.87 -20.09 15.39
N PRO A 363 2.62 -18.82 15.72
CA PRO A 363 3.47 -18.07 16.63
C PRO A 363 3.58 -18.66 18.04
N ALA A 364 2.65 -19.49 18.46
CA ALA A 364 2.68 -20.15 19.77
C ALA A 364 3.64 -21.34 19.81
N ASN A 365 3.94 -21.95 18.67
CA ASN A 365 4.80 -23.14 18.62
C ASN A 365 6.28 -22.77 18.89
N PRO A 366 6.92 -23.33 19.94
CA PRO A 366 8.31 -23.00 20.29
C PRO A 366 9.32 -23.44 19.23
N GLU A 367 9.06 -24.53 18.49
CA GLU A 367 9.93 -24.97 17.40
C GLU A 367 9.92 -23.96 16.25
N VAL A 368 8.77 -23.37 15.95
CA VAL A 368 8.62 -22.28 14.97
C VAL A 368 9.44 -21.05 15.41
N GLN A 369 9.28 -20.63 16.67
CA GLN A 369 10.02 -19.49 17.18
C GLN A 369 11.54 -19.73 17.15
N ASN A 370 11.98 -20.91 17.55
CA ASN A 370 13.40 -21.29 17.53
C ASN A 370 13.96 -21.29 16.10
N PHE A 371 13.25 -21.88 15.15
CA PHE A 371 13.64 -21.89 13.74
C PHE A 371 13.84 -20.47 13.19
N LEU A 372 12.84 -19.60 13.35
CA LEU A 372 12.90 -18.22 12.86
C LEU A 372 14.01 -17.41 13.55
N TYR A 373 14.19 -17.62 14.86
CA TYR A 373 15.25 -16.97 15.62
C TYR A 373 16.65 -17.43 15.16
N GLU A 374 16.87 -18.72 14.98
CA GLU A 374 18.14 -19.26 14.46
C GLU A 374 18.43 -18.76 13.03
N LEU A 375 17.40 -18.63 12.20
CA LEU A 375 17.56 -18.10 10.84
C LEU A 375 17.98 -16.63 10.87
N LEU A 376 17.40 -15.82 11.75
CA LEU A 376 17.82 -14.43 11.96
C LEU A 376 19.24 -14.34 12.54
N CYS A 377 19.60 -15.24 13.50
CA CYS A 377 20.99 -15.33 13.99
C CYS A 377 21.97 -15.63 12.85
N GLU A 378 21.66 -16.57 11.98
CA GLU A 378 22.50 -16.90 10.81
C GLU A 378 22.67 -15.69 9.91
N ILE A 379 21.58 -14.98 9.56
CA ILE A 379 21.62 -13.80 8.70
C ILE A 379 22.52 -12.72 9.32
N ILE A 380 22.30 -12.39 10.58
CA ILE A 380 23.01 -11.32 11.27
C ILE A 380 24.51 -11.65 11.39
N THR A 381 24.85 -12.87 11.76
CA THR A 381 26.26 -13.25 11.99
C THR A 381 27.05 -13.37 10.69
N ARG A 382 26.45 -13.90 9.63
CA ARG A 382 27.13 -14.15 8.35
C ARG A 382 27.20 -12.94 7.43
N TYR A 383 26.16 -12.10 7.44
CA TYR A 383 25.99 -11.04 6.44
C TYR A 383 26.12 -9.64 7.01
N LYS A 384 25.91 -9.46 8.33
CA LYS A 384 26.05 -8.17 9.04
C LYS A 384 25.23 -7.05 8.40
N PRO A 385 23.89 -7.22 8.28
CA PRO A 385 23.02 -6.17 7.79
C PRO A 385 22.95 -5.00 8.78
N ASP A 386 22.41 -3.87 8.35
CA ASP A 386 22.20 -2.68 9.18
C ASP A 386 20.93 -2.78 10.04
N GLY A 387 19.99 -3.61 9.66
CA GLY A 387 18.75 -3.78 10.39
C GLY A 387 17.96 -5.03 10.00
N ILE A 388 16.97 -5.32 10.85
CA ILE A 388 15.91 -6.31 10.59
C ILE A 388 14.57 -5.57 10.49
N ASN A 389 13.80 -5.87 9.47
CA ASN A 389 12.43 -5.40 9.28
C ASN A 389 11.48 -6.59 9.29
N LEU A 390 10.78 -6.80 10.42
CA LEU A 390 9.86 -7.92 10.60
C LEU A 390 8.51 -7.60 9.95
N ASP A 391 8.20 -8.30 8.88
CA ASP A 391 6.89 -8.30 8.25
C ASP A 391 6.12 -9.57 8.61
N TYR A 392 4.81 -9.57 8.40
CA TYR A 392 3.92 -10.66 8.82
C TYR A 392 4.18 -11.13 10.26
N ILE A 393 4.61 -10.20 11.12
CA ILE A 393 4.83 -10.40 12.55
C ILE A 393 3.50 -10.34 13.29
N ARG A 394 2.63 -11.31 13.01
CA ARG A 394 1.23 -11.35 13.41
C ARG A 394 0.56 -12.67 13.07
N TYR A 395 -0.61 -12.89 13.63
CA TYR A 395 -1.52 -13.92 13.13
C TYR A 395 -2.17 -13.50 11.80
N PRO A 396 -2.73 -14.47 11.03
CA PRO A 396 -3.55 -14.13 9.86
C PRO A 396 -4.76 -13.29 10.27
N GLN A 397 -5.29 -12.55 9.32
CA GLN A 397 -6.43 -11.67 9.58
C GLN A 397 -7.69 -12.47 9.91
N SER A 398 -8.29 -12.16 11.05
CA SER A 398 -9.64 -12.54 11.43
C SER A 398 -10.64 -11.50 10.93
N LEU A 399 -11.93 -11.82 10.96
CA LEU A 399 -12.98 -10.82 10.81
C LEU A 399 -12.93 -9.79 11.93
N ASP A 400 -13.57 -8.65 11.74
CA ASP A 400 -13.71 -7.65 12.80
C ASP A 400 -14.76 -8.10 13.83
N THR A 401 -14.69 -7.55 15.04
CA THR A 401 -15.58 -7.84 16.17
C THR A 401 -17.05 -7.48 15.92
N ILE A 402 -17.31 -6.67 14.90
CA ILE A 402 -18.67 -6.33 14.47
C ILE A 402 -19.41 -7.49 13.78
N TYR A 403 -18.70 -8.54 13.36
CA TYR A 403 -19.30 -9.68 12.69
C TYR A 403 -19.68 -10.78 13.67
N SER A 404 -20.86 -11.33 13.51
CA SER A 404 -21.39 -12.39 14.40
C SER A 404 -20.55 -13.67 14.42
N ASN A 405 -19.78 -13.93 13.36
CA ASN A 405 -18.88 -15.08 13.25
C ASN A 405 -17.40 -14.72 13.51
N TYR A 406 -17.14 -13.62 14.20
CA TYR A 406 -15.80 -13.18 14.60
C TYR A 406 -15.02 -14.29 15.28
N ASP A 407 -15.64 -14.97 16.24
CA ASP A 407 -15.01 -16.06 17.01
C ASP A 407 -14.47 -17.16 16.09
N MET A 408 -15.30 -17.60 15.15
CA MET A 408 -15.00 -18.71 14.24
C MET A 408 -13.90 -18.37 13.22
N SER A 409 -13.71 -17.10 12.94
CA SER A 409 -12.68 -16.61 12.03
C SER A 409 -11.31 -16.42 12.68
N ASN A 410 -11.23 -16.48 14.01
CA ASN A 410 -10.00 -16.25 14.76
C ASN A 410 -8.99 -17.38 14.59
N TRP A 411 -7.71 -17.02 14.61
CA TRP A 411 -6.57 -17.92 14.42
C TRP A 411 -5.85 -18.24 15.74
N GLY A 412 -5.00 -19.26 15.70
CA GLY A 412 -4.19 -19.68 16.84
C GLY A 412 -4.76 -20.91 17.58
N TYR A 413 -5.71 -21.63 16.99
CA TYR A 413 -6.36 -22.79 17.62
C TYR A 413 -5.63 -24.10 17.31
N THR A 414 -4.31 -24.08 17.33
CA THR A 414 -3.49 -25.29 17.25
C THR A 414 -3.60 -26.11 18.53
N LYS A 415 -3.38 -27.41 18.42
CA LYS A 415 -3.39 -28.29 19.61
C LYS A 415 -2.42 -27.80 20.69
N TYR A 416 -1.22 -27.37 20.29
CA TYR A 416 -0.22 -26.84 21.23
C TYR A 416 -0.75 -25.61 21.99
N ALA A 417 -1.28 -24.62 21.29
CA ALA A 417 -1.77 -23.40 21.91
C ALA A 417 -2.98 -23.64 22.82
N ARG A 418 -3.88 -24.55 22.41
CA ARG A 418 -5.05 -24.96 23.21
C ARG A 418 -4.63 -25.67 24.49
N ASP A 419 -3.73 -26.67 24.41
CA ASP A 419 -3.23 -27.43 25.57
C ASP A 419 -2.49 -26.49 26.54
N GLU A 420 -1.69 -25.56 26.06
CA GLU A 420 -0.97 -24.59 26.90
C GLU A 420 -1.95 -23.64 27.62
N PHE A 421 -2.92 -23.10 26.90
CA PHE A 421 -3.96 -22.26 27.50
C PHE A 421 -4.82 -23.02 28.52
N PHE A 422 -5.21 -24.26 28.21
CA PHE A 422 -5.94 -25.12 29.14
C PHE A 422 -5.16 -25.36 30.44
N LYS A 423 -3.86 -25.61 30.35
CA LYS A 423 -3.00 -25.75 31.56
C LYS A 423 -3.00 -24.48 32.42
N MET A 424 -3.11 -23.28 31.81
CA MET A 424 -3.10 -22.02 32.55
C MET A 424 -4.46 -21.65 33.14
N TYR A 425 -5.54 -21.95 32.45
CA TYR A 425 -6.86 -21.39 32.75
C TYR A 425 -7.95 -22.46 32.99
N GLY A 426 -7.66 -23.73 32.76
CA GLY A 426 -8.61 -24.86 32.97
C GLY A 426 -9.74 -24.95 31.94
N VAL A 427 -9.66 -24.17 30.86
CA VAL A 427 -10.67 -24.13 29.79
C VAL A 427 -9.98 -24.21 28.43
N ASP A 428 -10.48 -25.06 27.54
CA ASP A 428 -10.03 -25.08 26.14
C ASP A 428 -10.57 -23.84 25.42
N PRO A 429 -9.70 -23.00 24.81
CA PRO A 429 -10.14 -21.77 24.14
C PRO A 429 -11.11 -22.02 22.99
N ILE A 430 -11.22 -23.23 22.47
CA ILE A 430 -12.23 -23.59 21.46
C ILE A 430 -13.66 -23.42 21.96
N GLU A 431 -13.87 -23.54 23.28
CA GLU A 431 -15.18 -23.37 23.91
C GLU A 431 -15.55 -21.91 24.11
N LEU A 432 -14.56 -20.99 24.11
CA LEU A 432 -14.77 -19.59 24.40
C LEU A 432 -15.51 -18.88 23.26
N LYS A 433 -16.48 -18.06 23.62
CA LYS A 433 -17.12 -17.06 22.76
C LYS A 433 -16.49 -15.69 23.00
N TYR A 434 -16.61 -14.78 22.05
CA TYR A 434 -16.12 -13.41 22.18
C TYR A 434 -16.65 -12.67 23.42
N THR A 435 -17.84 -13.04 23.88
CA THR A 435 -18.50 -12.47 25.07
C THR A 435 -18.04 -13.07 26.40
N ASP A 436 -17.25 -14.13 26.38
CA ASP A 436 -16.80 -14.80 27.60
C ASP A 436 -15.67 -14.00 28.27
N PRO A 437 -15.64 -13.92 29.61
CA PRO A 437 -14.58 -13.19 30.33
C PRO A 437 -13.17 -13.68 30.00
N LEU A 438 -12.98 -15.00 29.79
CA LEU A 438 -11.68 -15.58 29.42
C LEU A 438 -11.26 -15.30 27.97
N TRP A 439 -12.13 -14.77 27.10
CA TRP A 439 -11.74 -14.37 25.75
C TRP A 439 -10.62 -13.35 25.75
N PHE A 440 -10.67 -12.41 26.69
CA PHE A 440 -9.60 -11.42 26.84
C PHE A 440 -8.24 -12.08 27.14
N GLN A 441 -8.23 -13.11 27.98
CA GLN A 441 -7.01 -13.87 28.30
C GLN A 441 -6.50 -14.66 27.10
N TRP A 442 -7.41 -15.25 26.32
CA TRP A 442 -7.05 -15.95 25.09
C TRP A 442 -6.44 -15.00 24.05
N ARG A 443 -7.00 -13.81 23.86
CA ARG A 443 -6.40 -12.78 23.02
C ARG A 443 -5.02 -12.37 23.54
N ALA A 444 -4.91 -12.08 24.83
CA ALA A 444 -3.65 -11.68 25.46
C ALA A 444 -2.58 -12.78 25.31
N TYR A 445 -2.94 -14.04 25.47
CA TYR A 445 -2.04 -15.18 25.26
C TYR A 445 -1.44 -15.15 23.85
N ARG A 446 -2.26 -15.02 22.81
CA ARG A 446 -1.80 -15.00 21.42
C ARG A 446 -0.95 -13.75 21.12
N CYS A 447 -1.35 -12.58 21.58
CA CYS A 447 -0.55 -11.35 21.48
C CYS A 447 0.82 -11.52 22.16
N ASN A 448 0.86 -12.17 23.34
CA ASN A 448 2.09 -12.40 24.07
C ASN A 448 3.05 -13.35 23.33
N LYS A 449 2.54 -14.33 22.57
CA LYS A 449 3.39 -15.23 21.77
C LYS A 449 4.13 -14.44 20.67
N VAL A 450 3.44 -13.54 19.96
CA VAL A 450 4.07 -12.65 18.98
C VAL A 450 5.03 -11.67 19.68
N THR A 451 4.60 -11.05 20.77
CA THR A 451 5.41 -10.10 21.55
C THR A 451 6.69 -10.73 22.10
N SER A 452 6.63 -11.97 22.56
CA SER A 452 7.80 -12.70 23.06
C SER A 452 8.83 -12.93 21.95
N PHE A 453 8.38 -13.25 20.75
CA PHE A 453 9.28 -13.38 19.60
C PHE A 453 9.93 -12.03 19.24
N VAL A 454 9.13 -10.95 19.14
CA VAL A 454 9.67 -9.59 18.91
C VAL A 454 10.70 -9.21 19.95
N ARG A 455 10.43 -9.50 21.23
CA ARG A 455 11.38 -9.26 22.34
C ARG A 455 12.68 -10.04 22.16
N SER A 456 12.61 -11.31 21.78
CA SER A 456 13.81 -12.15 21.56
C SER A 456 14.66 -11.60 20.42
N VAL A 457 14.03 -11.22 19.30
CA VAL A 457 14.72 -10.58 18.15
C VAL A 457 15.28 -9.22 18.56
N SER A 458 14.57 -8.44 19.39
CA SER A 458 15.09 -7.16 19.92
C SER A 458 16.40 -7.34 20.70
N VAL A 459 16.46 -8.36 21.56
CA VAL A 459 17.70 -8.66 22.31
C VAL A 459 18.83 -9.03 21.35
N LEU A 460 18.55 -9.86 20.35
CA LEU A 460 19.51 -10.25 19.33
C LEU A 460 20.05 -9.03 18.54
N CYS A 461 19.16 -8.14 18.09
CA CYS A 461 19.52 -6.94 17.34
C CYS A 461 20.37 -5.98 18.19
N ARG A 462 19.99 -5.76 19.44
CA ARG A 462 20.76 -4.89 20.36
C ARG A 462 22.17 -5.42 20.63
N PHE A 463 22.28 -6.74 20.86
CA PHE A 463 23.58 -7.37 21.06
C PHE A 463 24.51 -7.16 19.86
N ASN A 464 23.95 -7.19 18.65
CA ASN A 464 24.69 -6.98 17.39
C ASN A 464 24.73 -5.51 16.93
N LYS A 465 24.13 -4.57 17.68
CA LYS A 465 24.07 -3.13 17.38
C LYS A 465 23.42 -2.81 16.02
N ILE A 466 22.42 -3.56 15.63
CA ILE A 466 21.64 -3.35 14.42
C ILE A 466 20.21 -2.90 14.75
N GLN A 467 19.58 -2.21 13.83
CA GLN A 467 18.23 -1.68 13.98
C GLN A 467 17.18 -2.79 13.88
N ILE A 468 16.12 -2.71 14.69
CA ILE A 468 14.93 -3.53 14.55
C ILE A 468 13.73 -2.64 14.23
N THR A 469 13.06 -2.91 13.10
CA THR A 469 11.81 -2.27 12.70
C THR A 469 10.75 -3.32 12.42
N THR A 470 9.48 -2.92 12.49
CA THR A 470 8.37 -3.83 12.21
C THR A 470 7.35 -3.20 11.27
N VAL A 471 6.85 -4.00 10.34
CA VAL A 471 5.68 -3.64 9.54
C VAL A 471 4.43 -3.77 10.40
N ILE A 472 3.65 -2.70 10.50
CA ILE A 472 2.45 -2.66 11.34
C ILE A 472 1.21 -2.22 10.55
N PHE A 473 0.05 -2.70 11.01
CA PHE A 473 -1.23 -2.14 10.61
C PHE A 473 -1.52 -0.91 11.47
N PRO A 474 -1.73 0.27 10.86
CA PRO A 474 -1.82 1.54 11.58
C PRO A 474 -2.95 1.60 12.61
N ASN A 475 -4.14 1.09 12.27
CA ASN A 475 -5.26 1.05 13.19
C ASN A 475 -4.99 0.07 14.33
N ARG A 476 -4.76 0.62 15.53
CA ARG A 476 -4.37 -0.17 16.72
C ARG A 476 -5.41 -1.23 17.10
N ASN A 477 -6.68 -0.87 17.08
CA ASN A 477 -7.74 -1.78 17.52
C ASN A 477 -7.92 -2.94 16.53
N LEU A 478 -7.87 -2.66 15.22
CA LEU A 478 -7.90 -3.71 14.20
C LEU A 478 -6.65 -4.59 14.29
N ALA A 479 -5.47 -3.99 14.39
CA ALA A 479 -4.22 -4.76 14.53
C ALA A 479 -4.26 -5.71 15.73
N LEU A 480 -4.72 -5.22 16.88
CA LEU A 480 -4.82 -6.02 18.12
C LEU A 480 -5.88 -7.13 18.02
N ASN A 481 -7.09 -6.79 17.54
CA ASN A 481 -8.24 -7.70 17.61
C ASN A 481 -8.29 -8.70 16.45
N THR A 482 -7.84 -8.29 15.26
CA THR A 482 -7.97 -9.13 14.07
C THR A 482 -6.67 -9.82 13.65
N LYS A 483 -5.52 -9.35 14.15
CA LYS A 483 -4.19 -9.83 13.75
C LYS A 483 -3.29 -10.21 14.93
N MET A 484 -3.72 -10.00 16.16
CA MET A 484 -2.92 -10.19 17.38
C MET A 484 -1.59 -9.44 17.36
N GLN A 485 -1.56 -8.28 16.69
CA GLN A 485 -0.40 -7.43 16.52
C GLN A 485 -0.43 -6.29 17.55
N ASP A 486 0.15 -6.52 18.74
CA ASP A 486 0.18 -5.54 19.84
C ASP A 486 1.41 -4.62 19.74
N TRP A 487 1.49 -3.87 18.64
CA TRP A 487 2.62 -2.99 18.38
C TRP A 487 2.76 -1.84 19.40
N LYS A 488 1.68 -1.47 20.10
CA LYS A 488 1.77 -0.49 21.19
C LYS A 488 2.64 -1.02 22.32
N THR A 489 2.43 -2.27 22.75
CA THR A 489 3.25 -2.93 23.77
C THR A 489 4.71 -3.00 23.33
N TRP A 490 5.00 -3.30 22.06
CA TRP A 490 6.39 -3.34 21.57
C TRP A 490 7.07 -1.98 21.67
N SER A 491 6.37 -0.92 21.30
CA SER A 491 6.86 0.46 21.39
C SER A 491 7.08 0.90 22.83
N MET A 492 6.10 0.70 23.72
CA MET A 492 6.17 1.13 25.12
C MET A 492 7.28 0.42 25.90
N ASN A 493 7.63 -0.80 25.51
CA ASN A 493 8.73 -1.56 26.13
C ASN A 493 10.06 -1.41 25.38
N ASN A 494 10.13 -0.55 24.37
CA ASN A 494 11.31 -0.35 23.52
C ASN A 494 11.81 -1.66 22.88
N PHE A 495 10.92 -2.59 22.48
CA PHE A 495 11.33 -3.80 21.77
C PHE A 495 11.65 -3.54 20.31
N VAL A 496 11.23 -2.40 19.76
CA VAL A 496 11.49 -1.98 18.39
C VAL A 496 12.04 -0.56 18.35
N ASP A 497 12.93 -0.28 17.40
CA ASP A 497 13.48 1.05 17.18
C ASP A 497 12.56 1.91 16.32
N GLY A 498 11.73 1.27 15.49
CA GLY A 498 10.81 2.00 14.62
C GLY A 498 9.73 1.14 14.00
N PHE A 499 8.73 1.84 13.49
CA PHE A 499 7.63 1.28 12.73
C PHE A 499 7.69 1.67 11.26
N THR A 500 7.33 0.73 10.39
CA THR A 500 7.18 0.88 8.95
C THR A 500 5.74 0.49 8.56
N PRO A 501 4.76 1.36 8.87
CA PRO A 501 3.34 1.06 8.68
C PRO A 501 2.95 0.97 7.21
N LEU A 502 1.89 0.20 6.93
CA LEU A 502 1.27 0.10 5.61
C LEU A 502 0.25 1.24 5.42
N PHE A 503 0.63 2.31 4.71
CA PHE A 503 -0.30 3.36 4.29
C PHE A 503 -0.90 3.00 2.92
N LEU A 504 -1.84 2.05 2.92
CA LEU A 504 -2.45 1.49 1.71
C LEU A 504 -3.51 2.44 1.14
N THR A 505 -3.12 3.65 0.77
CA THR A 505 -4.04 4.67 0.27
C THR A 505 -3.36 5.63 -0.70
N CYS A 506 -4.12 6.16 -1.66
CA CYS A 506 -3.71 7.31 -2.47
C CYS A 506 -4.07 8.65 -1.79
N ASN A 507 -4.95 8.64 -0.80
CA ASN A 507 -5.49 9.84 -0.17
C ASN A 507 -4.63 10.33 0.99
N ASP A 508 -4.21 11.59 0.94
CA ASP A 508 -3.39 12.22 1.97
C ASP A 508 -4.10 12.36 3.32
N MET A 509 -5.40 12.67 3.35
CA MET A 509 -6.16 12.75 4.61
C MET A 509 -6.28 11.40 5.30
N THR A 510 -6.49 10.32 4.53
CA THR A 510 -6.47 8.96 5.08
C THR A 510 -5.08 8.62 5.63
N ALA A 511 -4.02 8.94 4.89
CA ALA A 511 -2.65 8.75 5.35
C ALA A 511 -2.38 9.54 6.65
N ILE A 512 -2.84 10.79 6.74
CA ILE A 512 -2.74 11.63 7.95
C ILE A 512 -3.43 10.96 9.14
N ASN A 513 -4.67 10.50 8.98
CA ASN A 513 -5.40 9.82 10.05
C ASN A 513 -4.66 8.58 10.57
N LEU A 514 -4.05 7.80 9.66
CA LEU A 514 -3.25 6.63 10.01
C LEU A 514 -1.95 7.03 10.73
N MET A 515 -1.27 8.10 10.30
CA MET A 515 -0.09 8.64 10.97
C MET A 515 -0.43 9.10 12.39
N GLU A 516 -1.51 9.87 12.56
CA GLU A 516 -1.95 10.36 13.86
C GLU A 516 -2.32 9.23 14.82
N GLU A 517 -2.98 8.17 14.32
CA GLU A 517 -3.31 7.01 15.14
C GLU A 517 -2.05 6.36 15.73
N ILE A 518 -1.00 6.20 14.93
CA ILE A 518 0.26 5.65 15.41
C ILE A 518 0.96 6.62 16.36
N LEU A 519 1.04 7.91 16.01
CA LEU A 519 1.71 8.93 16.82
C LEU A 519 1.09 9.06 18.20
N ARG A 520 -0.24 8.97 18.32
CA ARG A 520 -0.94 8.99 19.61
C ARG A 520 -0.68 7.76 20.48
N ASN A 521 -0.28 6.65 19.90
CA ASN A 521 -0.18 5.36 20.59
C ASN A 521 1.24 4.84 20.75
N LYS A 522 2.22 5.36 20.02
CA LYS A 522 3.62 4.94 20.13
C LYS A 522 4.36 5.68 21.25
N SER A 523 5.47 5.11 21.73
CA SER A 523 6.45 5.79 22.59
C SER A 523 7.19 6.89 21.81
N ALA A 524 7.61 7.93 22.50
CA ALA A 524 8.43 8.98 21.90
C ALA A 524 9.77 8.47 21.32
N SER A 525 10.36 7.43 21.94
CA SER A 525 11.61 6.81 21.50
C SER A 525 11.48 5.98 20.22
N THR A 526 10.29 5.48 19.89
CA THR A 526 10.07 4.67 18.69
C THR A 526 9.94 5.58 17.47
N LYS A 527 10.77 5.38 16.47
CA LYS A 527 10.72 6.10 15.20
C LYS A 527 9.49 5.68 14.38
N LEU A 528 9.02 6.57 13.53
CA LEU A 528 7.95 6.29 12.59
C LEU A 528 8.41 6.67 11.19
N TYR A 529 8.40 5.69 10.29
CA TYR A 529 8.75 5.88 8.89
C TYR A 529 7.49 5.76 8.03
N ALA A 530 7.25 6.67 7.11
CA ALA A 530 6.10 6.58 6.22
C ALA A 530 6.32 5.48 5.17
N GLY A 531 5.54 4.41 5.23
CA GLY A 531 5.48 3.40 4.17
C GLY A 531 4.54 3.86 3.06
N LEU A 532 5.10 4.39 1.97
CA LEU A 532 4.37 5.01 0.87
C LEU A 532 4.19 4.01 -0.29
N PHE A 533 2.95 3.67 -0.55
CA PHE A 533 2.58 2.64 -1.52
C PHE A 533 2.26 3.25 -2.89
N VAL A 534 3.26 3.42 -3.75
CA VAL A 534 3.10 3.98 -5.10
C VAL A 534 2.14 3.18 -5.99
N THR A 535 1.94 1.90 -5.69
CA THR A 535 0.96 1.04 -6.37
C THR A 535 -0.49 1.50 -6.17
N PHE A 536 -0.79 2.23 -5.09
CA PHE A 536 -2.11 2.78 -4.81
C PHE A 536 -2.33 4.16 -5.43
N MET A 537 -1.27 4.82 -5.90
CA MET A 537 -1.32 6.21 -6.38
C MET A 537 -1.71 6.33 -7.85
N ASN A 538 -2.01 5.24 -8.53
CA ASN A 538 -2.47 5.20 -9.93
C ASN A 538 -1.63 6.06 -10.90
N GLY A 539 -0.31 6.17 -10.66
CA GLY A 539 0.59 7.02 -11.44
C GLY A 539 0.58 8.50 -11.06
N SER A 540 -0.11 8.90 -9.99
CA SER A 540 -0.17 10.29 -9.53
C SER A 540 1.06 10.67 -8.70
N SER A 541 1.95 11.49 -9.27
CA SER A 541 3.06 12.09 -8.50
C SER A 541 2.56 13.06 -7.44
N ALA A 542 1.44 13.73 -7.69
CA ALA A 542 0.87 14.67 -6.76
C ALA A 542 0.40 14.00 -5.46
N ASP A 543 -0.22 12.82 -5.54
CA ASP A 543 -0.65 12.09 -4.35
C ASP A 543 0.55 11.61 -3.53
N LEU A 544 1.62 11.18 -4.20
CA LEU A 544 2.89 10.87 -3.53
C LEU A 544 3.45 12.11 -2.81
N MET A 545 3.50 13.27 -3.47
CA MET A 545 4.02 14.51 -2.89
C MET A 545 3.17 15.00 -1.71
N LYS A 546 1.84 14.87 -1.77
CA LYS A 546 0.95 15.21 -0.66
C LYS A 546 1.21 14.31 0.56
N GLN A 547 1.39 13.01 0.37
CA GLN A 547 1.70 12.09 1.47
C GLN A 547 3.09 12.36 2.06
N ILE A 548 4.08 12.72 1.24
CA ILE A 548 5.40 13.14 1.71
C ILE A 548 5.31 14.44 2.51
N HIS A 549 4.56 15.43 2.01
CA HIS A 549 4.30 16.66 2.75
C HIS A 549 3.65 16.38 4.11
N ALA A 550 2.64 15.52 4.14
CA ALA A 550 2.00 15.10 5.38
C ALA A 550 2.98 14.43 6.35
N ALA A 551 3.80 13.48 5.87
CA ALA A 551 4.79 12.81 6.69
C ALA A 551 5.77 13.80 7.35
N ARG A 552 6.23 14.81 6.62
CA ARG A 552 7.12 15.85 7.14
C ARG A 552 6.42 16.81 8.09
N LYS A 553 5.17 17.19 7.79
CA LYS A 553 4.34 18.02 8.68
C LYS A 553 4.16 17.37 10.05
N TYR A 554 4.05 16.06 10.09
CA TYR A 554 3.94 15.27 11.34
C TYR A 554 5.30 14.81 11.88
N CYS A 555 6.40 15.31 11.35
CA CYS A 555 7.77 15.03 11.80
C CYS A 555 8.10 13.53 11.84
N LEU A 556 7.71 12.77 10.84
CA LEU A 556 8.08 11.38 10.69
C LEU A 556 9.61 11.29 10.42
N ASN A 557 10.19 10.16 10.76
CA ASN A 557 11.65 9.96 10.75
C ASN A 557 12.21 9.54 9.38
N GLY A 558 11.37 9.41 8.38
CA GLY A 558 11.76 9.08 7.01
C GLY A 558 10.64 8.50 6.18
N LEU A 559 10.98 8.20 4.94
CA LEU A 559 10.10 7.73 3.89
C LEU A 559 10.61 6.39 3.38
N ILE A 560 9.73 5.41 3.20
CA ILE A 560 10.08 4.13 2.58
C ILE A 560 9.07 3.86 1.48
N ILE A 561 9.53 3.78 0.24
CA ILE A 561 8.68 3.57 -0.93
C ILE A 561 8.41 2.06 -1.13
N PHE A 562 7.18 1.68 -1.23
CA PHE A 562 6.78 0.33 -1.64
C PHE A 562 6.24 0.36 -3.07
N ASP A 563 6.90 -0.29 -4.00
CA ASP A 563 8.19 -0.95 -3.91
C ASP A 563 9.05 -0.57 -5.13
N TYR A 564 10.27 -1.05 -5.19
CA TYR A 564 11.20 -0.74 -6.29
C TYR A 564 10.65 -1.15 -7.66
N ALA A 565 9.93 -2.26 -7.77
CA ALA A 565 9.36 -2.73 -9.03
C ALA A 565 8.31 -1.76 -9.61
N HIS A 566 7.65 -0.95 -8.77
CA HIS A 566 6.65 0.05 -9.15
C HIS A 566 7.17 1.49 -9.09
N LEU A 567 8.41 1.68 -8.63
CA LEU A 567 9.09 2.98 -8.61
C LEU A 567 9.62 3.28 -10.02
N THR A 568 8.73 3.73 -10.90
CA THR A 568 9.06 4.09 -12.29
C THR A 568 10.00 5.29 -12.37
N ASP A 569 10.66 5.48 -13.52
CA ASP A 569 11.50 6.66 -13.77
C ASP A 569 10.73 7.97 -13.50
N TYR A 570 9.44 8.03 -13.82
CA TYR A 570 8.58 9.18 -13.54
C TYR A 570 8.51 9.53 -12.03
N TYR A 571 8.37 8.54 -11.15
CA TYR A 571 8.40 8.78 -9.71
C TYR A 571 9.80 9.14 -9.22
N VAL A 572 10.83 8.51 -9.77
CA VAL A 572 12.23 8.84 -9.45
C VAL A 572 12.53 10.29 -9.81
N ASP A 573 12.20 10.71 -11.03
CA ASP A 573 12.37 12.10 -11.49
C ASP A 573 11.63 13.08 -10.58
N THR A 574 10.39 12.74 -10.20
CA THR A 574 9.59 13.56 -9.29
C THR A 574 10.25 13.70 -7.91
N LEU A 575 10.75 12.61 -7.35
CA LEU A 575 11.40 12.61 -6.03
C LEU A 575 12.74 13.36 -6.05
N THR A 576 13.50 13.23 -7.13
CA THR A 576 14.83 13.86 -7.28
C THR A 576 14.77 15.36 -7.59
N GLU A 577 13.59 15.90 -7.92
CA GLU A 577 13.39 17.35 -8.08
C GLU A 577 13.67 18.12 -6.79
N SER A 578 13.36 17.56 -5.61
CA SER A 578 13.61 18.22 -4.34
C SER A 578 13.68 17.28 -3.11
N VAL A 579 12.85 16.25 -3.07
CA VAL A 579 12.69 15.39 -1.88
C VAL A 579 13.94 14.54 -1.62
N PHE A 580 14.47 13.94 -2.68
CA PHE A 580 15.72 13.20 -2.66
C PHE A 580 16.82 14.02 -3.34
N LYS A 581 18.04 13.90 -2.86
CA LYS A 581 19.18 14.55 -3.49
C LYS A 581 19.94 13.52 -4.33
N PRO A 582 19.88 13.60 -5.67
CA PRO A 582 20.60 12.66 -6.51
C PRO A 582 22.11 12.74 -6.27
N ASN A 583 22.81 11.62 -6.30
CA ASN A 583 24.24 11.55 -6.12
C ASN A 583 25.02 11.84 -7.42
N LYS A 584 24.37 11.74 -8.58
CA LYS A 584 24.92 12.21 -9.86
C LYS A 584 24.65 13.69 -10.07
N LYS A 585 25.66 14.42 -10.53
CA LYS A 585 25.51 15.83 -10.95
C LYS A 585 24.60 15.93 -12.18
N GLU A 586 23.57 16.77 -12.04
CA GLU A 586 22.70 17.34 -13.09
C GLU A 586 22.40 16.46 -14.32
N VAL A 587 21.25 15.79 -14.28
CA VAL A 587 20.51 15.56 -15.52
C VAL A 587 19.78 16.87 -15.82
N VAL A 588 20.32 17.64 -16.75
CA VAL A 588 19.60 18.77 -17.35
C VAL A 588 18.41 18.16 -18.10
N ILE A 589 17.21 18.28 -17.55
CA ILE A 589 15.99 17.91 -18.27
C ILE A 589 15.87 18.93 -19.41
N THR A 590 16.32 18.53 -20.59
CA THR A 590 16.00 19.26 -21.82
C THR A 590 14.50 19.07 -22.10
N ASP A 591 13.85 20.12 -22.51
CA ASP A 591 12.41 20.33 -22.73
C ASP A 591 11.73 19.36 -23.74
N THR A 592 12.30 18.18 -23.99
CA THR A 592 11.89 17.24 -25.04
C THR A 592 11.42 15.86 -24.56
N ALA A 593 11.41 15.59 -23.26
CA ALA A 593 10.87 14.32 -22.76
C ALA A 593 9.35 14.42 -22.60
N ARG A 594 8.60 14.06 -23.64
CA ARG A 594 7.19 13.69 -23.50
C ARG A 594 7.11 12.53 -22.51
N PRO A 595 6.23 12.56 -21.51
CA PRO A 595 5.88 11.35 -20.80
C PRO A 595 5.22 10.40 -21.80
N GLN A 596 5.94 9.41 -22.27
CA GLN A 596 5.29 8.26 -22.87
C GLN A 596 4.51 7.61 -21.72
N GLN A 597 3.19 7.57 -21.87
CA GLN A 597 2.35 6.75 -21.01
C GLN A 597 3.02 5.41 -20.81
N ALA A 598 3.30 5.06 -19.56
CA ALA A 598 3.82 3.76 -19.23
C ALA A 598 2.85 2.71 -19.77
N LYS A 599 3.22 2.10 -20.90
CA LYS A 599 2.54 0.89 -21.36
C LYS A 599 2.76 -0.13 -20.27
N TYR A 600 1.73 -0.41 -19.52
CA TYR A 600 1.69 -1.54 -18.61
C TYR A 600 1.97 -2.81 -19.43
N ASN A 601 3.20 -3.22 -19.49
CA ASN A 601 3.55 -4.56 -19.92
C ASN A 601 3.19 -5.50 -18.75
N THR A 602 1.91 -5.82 -18.64
CA THR A 602 1.46 -7.03 -17.97
C THR A 602 1.92 -8.22 -18.80
N ARG A 603 3.21 -8.49 -18.82
CA ARG A 603 3.66 -9.86 -19.03
C ARG A 603 3.45 -10.60 -17.71
N SER A 604 2.18 -10.94 -17.44
CA SER A 604 1.92 -12.15 -16.69
C SER A 604 2.58 -13.28 -17.47
N ARG A 605 3.75 -13.70 -17.05
CA ARG A 605 4.18 -15.05 -17.38
C ARG A 605 3.15 -15.98 -16.75
N ARG A 606 2.17 -16.40 -17.57
CA ARG A 606 1.53 -17.69 -17.36
C ARG A 606 2.67 -18.70 -17.32
N ARG A 607 3.11 -19.09 -16.17
CA ARG A 607 3.65 -20.42 -15.98
C ARG A 607 2.41 -21.30 -15.87
N GLY A 608 2.22 -22.10 -16.88
CA GLY A 608 1.27 -23.20 -16.85
C GLY A 608 1.62 -24.16 -15.72
N ASP A 609 0.58 -24.76 -15.22
CA ASP A 609 0.43 -25.93 -14.37
C ASP A 609 1.13 -25.91 -13.01
#